data_c0194ea9fcc3711772866257d05cf033
#
_entry.id   c0194ea9fcc3711772866257d05cf033
#
_cell.length_a   1.000
_cell.length_b   1.000
_cell.length_c   1.000
_cell.angle_alpha   90.00
_cell.angle_beta   90.00
_cell.angle_gamma   90.00
#
_symmetry.space_group_name_H-M   'P 1'
#
loop_
_entity.id
_entity.type
_entity.pdbx_description
1 polymer ?
#
loop_
_entity_poly.entity_id
_entity_poly.type
_entity_poly.pdbx_seq_one_letter_code
_entity_poly.pdbx_strand_id
1 'polypeptide(L)'
;MTLKYSSVGIFCKPNAKIPDASRTLRLILSIISKIKNQCRVFIEKETANILLSPVDWEENNATIGTLSDIKNSIDLAIVIGGDGTLLGVAREFAILDTHIVGINQGRLGFTTDLDDSDLGNQLSKILNSGGLLEERDMLDVKVVRSLKNAKEE
;
A
#
# COMPACT_ATOMS: atom_id res chain seq x y z
N MET A 1 12.19 22.38 1.82
CA MET A 1 11.23 21.68 2.68
C MET A 1 11.61 20.21 2.70
N THR A 2 11.86 19.65 3.86
CA THR A 2 12.25 18.25 3.98
C THR A 2 10.97 17.41 3.91
N LEU A 3 10.94 16.36 3.07
CA LEU A 3 9.82 15.44 3.02
C LEU A 3 9.69 14.66 4.34
N LYS A 4 8.46 14.34 4.72
CA LYS A 4 8.21 13.46 5.86
C LYS A 4 8.65 12.02 5.54
N TYR A 5 8.49 11.60 4.29
CA TYR A 5 8.85 10.25 3.81
C TYR A 5 9.83 10.33 2.67
N SER A 6 10.91 9.55 2.74
CA SER A 6 11.97 9.48 1.73
C SER A 6 11.79 8.31 0.76
N SER A 7 10.92 7.37 1.10
CA SER A 7 10.64 6.18 0.32
C SER A 7 9.18 5.73 0.46
N VAL A 8 8.59 5.41 -0.68
CA VAL A 8 7.17 5.04 -0.77
C VAL A 8 7.04 3.70 -1.47
N GLY A 9 6.27 2.79 -0.88
CA GLY A 9 5.87 1.53 -1.51
C GLY A 9 4.41 1.56 -1.93
N ILE A 10 4.08 1.04 -3.12
CA ILE A 10 2.72 1.02 -3.64
C ILE A 10 2.25 -0.43 -3.80
N PHE A 11 1.10 -0.71 -3.24
CA PHE A 11 0.47 -2.03 -3.17
C PHE A 11 -0.98 -1.96 -3.63
N CYS A 12 -1.43 -2.96 -4.37
CA CYS A 12 -2.82 -3.08 -4.79
C CYS A 12 -3.35 -4.49 -4.52
N LYS A 13 -4.66 -4.63 -4.46
CA LYS A 13 -5.30 -5.94 -4.31
C LYS A 13 -4.92 -6.87 -5.46
N PRO A 14 -4.42 -8.09 -5.19
CA PRO A 14 -4.25 -9.11 -6.21
C PRO A 14 -5.56 -9.35 -6.98
N ASN A 15 -5.47 -9.50 -8.30
CA ASN A 15 -6.63 -9.70 -9.19
C ASN A 15 -7.67 -8.56 -9.22
N ALA A 16 -7.29 -7.36 -8.87
CA ALA A 16 -8.14 -6.20 -9.04
C ALA A 16 -8.43 -5.96 -10.54
N LYS A 17 -9.63 -6.31 -10.98
CA LYS A 17 -10.19 -5.86 -12.27
C LYS A 17 -10.68 -4.42 -12.09
N ILE A 18 -9.75 -3.48 -11.88
CA ILE A 18 -10.17 -2.13 -11.49
C ILE A 18 -9.56 -1.13 -12.48
N PRO A 19 -10.32 -0.67 -13.49
CA PRO A 19 -9.88 0.45 -14.32
C PRO A 19 -9.45 1.66 -13.49
N ASP A 20 -10.14 1.86 -12.37
CA ASP A 20 -9.88 2.97 -11.44
C ASP A 20 -8.54 2.84 -10.72
N ALA A 21 -8.08 1.64 -10.38
CA ALA A 21 -6.81 1.45 -9.70
C ALA A 21 -5.60 1.87 -10.56
N SER A 22 -5.63 1.62 -11.88
CA SER A 22 -4.59 2.12 -12.80
C SER A 22 -4.58 3.64 -12.86
N ARG A 23 -5.74 4.27 -12.85
CA ARG A 23 -5.88 5.72 -12.82
C ARG A 23 -5.33 6.28 -11.50
N THR A 24 -5.69 5.68 -10.38
CA THR A 24 -5.21 6.07 -9.05
C THR A 24 -3.69 5.91 -8.95
N LEU A 25 -3.12 4.80 -9.43
CA LEU A 25 -1.68 4.61 -9.44
C LEU A 25 -0.96 5.70 -10.26
N ARG A 26 -1.44 6.01 -11.47
CA ARG A 26 -0.86 7.09 -12.29
C ARG A 26 -0.96 8.45 -11.61
N LEU A 27 -2.06 8.71 -10.91
CA LEU A 27 -2.21 9.94 -10.12
C LEU A 27 -1.19 9.99 -8.99
N ILE A 28 -0.99 8.91 -8.24
CA ILE A 28 0.02 8.80 -7.18
C ILE A 28 1.42 9.08 -7.75
N LEU A 29 1.79 8.40 -8.83
CA LEU A 29 3.09 8.59 -9.49
C LEU A 29 3.28 10.03 -9.97
N SER A 30 2.24 10.64 -10.56
CA SER A 30 2.26 12.05 -10.94
C SER A 30 2.43 13.01 -9.76
N ILE A 31 1.86 12.70 -8.60
CA ILE A 31 2.03 13.51 -7.39
C ILE A 31 3.47 13.39 -6.90
N ILE A 32 3.99 12.16 -6.80
CA ILE A 32 5.35 11.91 -6.32
C ILE A 32 6.39 12.54 -7.24
N SER A 33 6.21 12.46 -8.56
CA SER A 33 7.14 13.07 -9.54
C SER A 33 7.27 14.58 -9.40
N LYS A 34 6.23 15.26 -8.95
CA LYS A 34 6.24 16.71 -8.69
C LYS A 34 7.05 17.10 -7.45
N ILE A 35 7.36 16.15 -6.57
CA ILE A 35 8.10 16.35 -5.33
C ILE A 35 9.62 16.28 -5.58
N LYS A 36 10.10 16.80 -6.70
CA LYS A 36 11.54 17.05 -7.03
C LYS A 36 12.51 15.97 -6.53
N ASN A 37 12.45 14.79 -7.09
CA ASN A 37 13.45 13.71 -6.97
C ASN A 37 13.91 13.33 -5.54
N GLN A 38 13.13 13.63 -4.52
CA GLN A 38 13.51 13.38 -3.13
C GLN A 38 12.87 12.11 -2.55
N CYS A 39 11.96 11.47 -3.29
CA CYS A 39 11.26 10.28 -2.83
C CYS A 39 11.57 9.08 -3.74
N ARG A 40 12.07 8.00 -3.16
CA ARG A 40 12.24 6.74 -3.87
C ARG A 40 10.89 6.03 -3.97
N VAL A 41 10.59 5.51 -5.14
CA VAL A 41 9.33 4.81 -5.40
C VAL A 41 9.59 3.32 -5.57
N PHE A 42 8.87 2.53 -4.83
CA PHE A 42 8.83 1.07 -4.95
C PHE A 42 7.42 0.64 -5.34
N ILE A 43 7.30 -0.29 -6.27
CA ILE A 43 6.02 -0.86 -6.67
C ILE A 43 6.13 -2.38 -6.50
N GLU A 44 5.19 -2.92 -5.74
CA GLU A 44 5.11 -4.37 -5.57
C GLU A 44 4.85 -5.04 -6.94
N LYS A 45 5.50 -6.17 -7.19
CA LYS A 45 5.56 -6.82 -8.51
C LYS A 45 4.18 -7.19 -9.08
N GLU A 46 3.28 -7.71 -8.26
CA GLU A 46 1.93 -8.04 -8.71
C GLU A 46 1.11 -6.78 -9.02
N THR A 47 1.28 -5.73 -8.21
CA THR A 47 0.69 -4.41 -8.45
C THR A 47 1.16 -3.83 -9.78
N ALA A 48 2.46 -3.89 -10.06
CA ALA A 48 3.03 -3.41 -11.31
C ALA A 48 2.46 -4.18 -12.51
N ASN A 49 2.39 -5.50 -12.44
CA ASN A 49 1.87 -6.36 -13.51
C ASN A 49 0.38 -6.10 -13.83
N ILE A 50 -0.40 -5.70 -12.83
CA ILE A 50 -1.83 -5.45 -12.99
C ILE A 50 -2.10 -4.05 -13.54
N LEU A 51 -1.36 -3.06 -13.08
CA LEU A 51 -1.74 -1.67 -13.21
C LEU A 51 -0.90 -0.87 -14.22
N LEU A 52 0.28 -1.37 -14.59
CA LEU A 52 1.21 -0.61 -15.41
C LEU A 52 1.61 -1.35 -16.69
N SER A 53 1.85 -0.59 -17.74
CA SER A 53 2.63 -1.04 -18.88
C SER A 53 4.13 -0.84 -18.61
N PRO A 54 5.04 -1.54 -19.32
CA PRO A 54 6.48 -1.36 -19.15
C PRO A 54 6.96 0.09 -19.30
N VAL A 55 6.31 0.86 -20.15
CA VAL A 55 6.64 2.27 -20.41
C VAL A 55 6.38 3.15 -19.18
N ASP A 56 5.32 2.88 -18.43
CA ASP A 56 4.97 3.64 -17.23
C ASP A 56 6.04 3.50 -16.11
N TRP A 57 6.81 2.40 -16.10
CA TRP A 57 7.84 2.15 -15.08
C TRP A 57 9.09 2.98 -15.31
N GLU A 58 9.56 3.03 -16.56
CA GLU A 58 10.79 3.75 -16.94
C GLU A 58 10.62 5.25 -16.72
N GLU A 59 9.46 5.80 -17.04
CA GLU A 59 9.18 7.23 -16.88
C GLU A 59 9.17 7.70 -15.41
N ASN A 60 8.86 6.80 -14.46
CA ASN A 60 8.70 7.16 -13.05
C ASN A 60 9.88 6.74 -12.17
N ASN A 61 10.94 6.16 -12.73
CA ASN A 61 12.14 5.75 -11.98
C ASN A 61 11.80 4.83 -10.78
N ALA A 62 10.75 4.01 -10.93
CA ALA A 62 10.25 3.14 -9.87
C ALA A 62 11.03 1.82 -9.81
N THR A 63 11.36 1.38 -8.62
CA THR A 63 11.93 0.05 -8.37
C THR A 63 10.82 -0.96 -8.19
N ILE A 64 10.81 -2.04 -9.00
CA ILE A 64 9.84 -3.11 -8.89
C ILE A 64 10.49 -4.30 -8.20
N GLY A 65 9.80 -4.84 -7.20
CA GLY A 65 10.28 -5.99 -6.46
C GLY A 65 9.15 -6.75 -5.78
N THR A 66 9.43 -7.96 -5.32
CA THR A 66 8.50 -8.66 -4.44
C THR A 66 8.39 -7.92 -3.11
N LEU A 67 7.31 -8.15 -2.38
CA LEU A 67 7.15 -7.56 -1.05
C LEU A 67 8.39 -7.80 -0.15
N SER A 68 8.94 -9.01 -0.19
CA SER A 68 10.14 -9.37 0.58
C SER A 68 11.37 -8.56 0.20
N ASP A 69 11.49 -8.17 -1.07
CA ASP A 69 12.65 -7.41 -1.57
C ASP A 69 12.58 -5.95 -1.14
N ILE A 70 11.37 -5.37 -1.09
CA ILE A 70 11.20 -3.92 -0.95
C ILE A 70 10.76 -3.47 0.45
N LYS A 71 10.14 -4.33 1.26
CA LYS A 71 9.48 -3.93 2.52
C LYS A 71 10.39 -3.20 3.52
N ASN A 72 11.65 -3.58 3.60
CA ASN A 72 12.62 -2.95 4.52
C ASN A 72 13.16 -1.60 4.01
N SER A 73 12.78 -1.19 2.81
CA SER A 73 13.25 0.05 2.17
C SER A 73 12.18 1.13 2.08
N ILE A 74 11.03 0.92 2.73
CA ILE A 74 9.83 1.73 2.60
C ILE A 74 9.50 2.41 3.93
N ASP A 75 9.33 3.74 3.91
CA ASP A 75 8.89 4.53 5.06
C ASP A 75 7.36 4.68 5.07
N LEU A 76 6.72 4.69 3.90
CA LEU A 76 5.28 4.80 3.74
C LEU A 76 4.77 3.76 2.74
N ALA A 77 3.86 2.90 3.16
CA ALA A 77 3.13 2.00 2.28
C ALA A 77 1.79 2.63 1.86
N ILE A 78 1.59 2.83 0.57
CA ILE A 78 0.33 3.27 -0.01
C ILE A 78 -0.40 2.06 -0.56
N VAL A 79 -1.59 1.80 -0.03
CA VAL A 79 -2.40 0.63 -0.37
C VAL A 79 -3.64 1.06 -1.15
N ILE A 80 -3.74 0.62 -2.41
CA ILE A 80 -4.88 0.86 -3.29
C ILE A 80 -5.85 -0.32 -3.16
N GLY A 81 -6.98 -0.11 -2.50
CA GLY A 81 -7.97 -1.18 -2.27
C GLY A 81 -8.92 -0.88 -1.13
N GLY A 82 -9.59 -1.90 -0.61
CA GLY A 82 -10.44 -1.81 0.57
C GLY A 82 -9.74 -2.35 1.82
N ASP A 83 -10.50 -2.42 2.92
CA ASP A 83 -10.03 -2.84 4.24
C ASP A 83 -9.25 -4.17 4.22
N GLY A 84 -9.73 -5.17 3.49
CA GLY A 84 -9.04 -6.47 3.42
C GLY A 84 -7.66 -6.40 2.76
N THR A 85 -7.48 -5.52 1.77
CA THR A 85 -6.19 -5.29 1.14
C THR A 85 -5.24 -4.57 2.10
N LEU A 86 -5.74 -3.53 2.76
CA LEU A 86 -4.99 -2.78 3.75
C LEU A 86 -4.50 -3.70 4.88
N LEU A 87 -5.38 -4.51 5.45
CA LEU A 87 -5.04 -5.45 6.52
C LEU A 87 -4.04 -6.52 6.07
N GLY A 88 -4.14 -6.98 4.81
CA GLY A 88 -3.17 -7.90 4.23
C GLY A 88 -1.76 -7.31 4.20
N VAL A 89 -1.62 -6.08 3.71
CA VAL A 89 -0.36 -5.35 3.69
C VAL A 89 0.11 -5.03 5.11
N ALA A 90 -0.79 -4.57 5.98
CA ALA A 90 -0.46 -4.21 7.36
C ALA A 90 0.16 -5.37 8.16
N ARG A 91 -0.29 -6.60 7.94
CA ARG A 91 0.32 -7.79 8.59
C ARG A 91 1.80 -7.95 8.25
N GLU A 92 2.19 -7.66 7.01
CA GLU A 92 3.57 -7.78 6.57
C GLU A 92 4.48 -6.68 7.14
N PHE A 93 3.88 -5.54 7.48
CA PHE A 93 4.57 -4.38 8.02
C PHE A 93 4.44 -4.22 9.53
N ALA A 94 3.67 -5.09 10.22
CA ALA A 94 3.34 -4.96 11.65
C ALA A 94 4.56 -4.92 12.60
N ILE A 95 5.71 -5.44 12.17
CA ILE A 95 6.96 -5.44 12.94
C ILE A 95 7.98 -4.41 12.43
N LEU A 96 7.59 -3.60 11.44
CA LEU A 96 8.43 -2.59 10.82
C LEU A 96 7.93 -1.20 11.20
N ASP A 97 8.84 -0.24 11.20
CA ASP A 97 8.53 1.18 11.44
C ASP A 97 8.05 1.87 10.13
N THR A 98 7.11 1.23 9.45
CA THR A 98 6.54 1.70 8.19
C THR A 98 5.12 2.18 8.43
N HIS A 99 4.87 3.43 8.10
CA HIS A 99 3.50 3.96 8.12
C HIS A 99 2.69 3.42 6.94
N ILE A 100 1.38 3.29 7.11
CA ILE A 100 0.49 2.77 6.07
C ILE A 100 -0.65 3.75 5.85
N VAL A 101 -1.01 3.97 4.59
CA VAL A 101 -2.19 4.75 4.21
C VAL A 101 -3.00 3.99 3.16
N GLY A 102 -4.31 3.88 3.38
CA GLY A 102 -5.22 3.20 2.48
C GLY A 102 -5.97 4.18 1.58
N ILE A 103 -5.99 3.90 0.28
CA ILE A 103 -6.82 4.61 -0.71
C ILE A 103 -7.98 3.69 -1.09
N ASN A 104 -9.18 4.09 -0.75
CA ASN A 104 -10.38 3.32 -1.00
C ASN A 104 -10.75 3.32 -2.49
N GLN A 105 -10.99 2.14 -3.03
CA GLN A 105 -11.43 1.91 -4.41
C GLN A 105 -12.86 1.36 -4.45
N GLY A 106 -13.77 1.94 -3.72
CA GLY A 106 -15.15 1.45 -3.69
C GLY A 106 -15.98 2.05 -2.58
N ARG A 107 -16.70 1.20 -1.84
CA ARG A 107 -17.45 1.66 -0.67
C ARG A 107 -16.49 1.99 0.46
N LEU A 108 -16.69 3.14 1.08
CA LEU A 108 -15.93 3.58 2.23
C LEU A 108 -15.85 2.46 3.27
N GLY A 109 -14.61 2.08 3.63
CA GLY A 109 -14.33 1.10 4.65
C GLY A 109 -14.11 1.73 6.02
N PHE A 110 -13.76 0.92 7.00
CA PHE A 110 -13.44 1.37 8.35
C PHE A 110 -11.94 1.69 8.53
N THR A 111 -11.09 1.23 7.62
CA THR A 111 -9.63 1.30 7.77
C THR A 111 -8.94 2.06 6.64
N THR A 112 -9.62 2.30 5.53
CA THR A 112 -9.07 3.11 4.43
C THR A 112 -9.35 4.59 4.66
N ASP A 113 -8.31 5.42 4.51
CA ASP A 113 -8.29 6.80 4.99
C ASP A 113 -8.61 7.82 3.89
N LEU A 114 -8.27 7.50 2.64
CA LEU A 114 -8.38 8.43 1.51
C LEU A 114 -9.37 7.91 0.47
N ASP A 115 -10.08 8.83 -0.16
CA ASP A 115 -10.90 8.56 -1.33
C ASP A 115 -10.38 9.30 -2.57
N ASP A 116 -10.90 8.97 -3.75
CA ASP A 116 -10.46 9.55 -5.00
C ASP A 116 -10.85 11.03 -5.18
N SER A 117 -11.77 11.55 -4.37
CA SER A 117 -12.35 12.90 -4.61
C SER A 117 -11.35 14.04 -4.38
N ASP A 118 -10.44 13.88 -3.42
CA ASP A 118 -9.41 14.88 -3.08
C ASP A 118 -8.01 14.25 -2.88
N LEU A 119 -7.78 13.10 -3.48
CA LEU A 119 -6.55 12.32 -3.31
C LEU A 119 -5.29 13.16 -3.57
N GLY A 120 -5.33 14.02 -4.58
CA GLY A 120 -4.18 14.86 -4.95
C GLY A 120 -3.69 15.75 -3.80
N ASN A 121 -4.60 16.46 -3.15
CA ASN A 121 -4.28 17.35 -2.04
C ASN A 121 -3.91 16.58 -0.77
N GLN A 122 -4.69 15.55 -0.46
CA GLN A 122 -4.48 14.73 0.75
C GLN A 122 -3.14 14.01 0.72
N LEU A 123 -2.82 13.32 -0.37
CA LEU A 123 -1.56 12.60 -0.51
C LEU A 123 -0.36 13.55 -0.54
N SER A 124 -0.47 14.68 -1.24
CA SER A 124 0.58 15.71 -1.24
C SER A 124 0.86 16.24 0.18
N LYS A 125 -0.18 16.45 0.97
CA LYS A 125 -0.05 16.87 2.37
C LYS A 125 0.63 15.80 3.22
N ILE A 126 0.24 14.53 3.08
CA ILE A 126 0.85 13.40 3.79
C ILE A 126 2.34 13.31 3.46
N LEU A 127 2.70 13.35 2.19
CA LEU A 127 4.08 13.23 1.75
C LEU A 127 4.97 14.38 2.24
N ASN A 128 4.45 15.60 2.30
CA ASN A 128 5.22 16.78 2.70
C ASN A 128 5.30 16.98 4.21
N SER A 129 4.21 16.79 4.93
CA SER A 129 4.12 17.14 6.36
C SER A 129 3.68 15.98 7.27
N GLY A 130 3.41 14.82 6.71
CA GLY A 130 2.76 13.72 7.43
C GLY A 130 1.26 13.98 7.62
N GLY A 131 0.57 13.01 8.22
CA GLY A 131 -0.83 13.09 8.59
C GLY A 131 -1.00 12.95 10.10
N LEU A 132 -2.24 12.75 10.52
CA LEU A 132 -2.52 12.26 11.85
C LEU A 132 -2.18 10.77 11.89
N LEU A 133 -1.25 10.39 12.75
CA LEU A 133 -0.87 8.99 12.93
C LEU A 133 -1.83 8.33 13.93
N GLU A 134 -2.42 7.22 13.52
CA GLU A 134 -3.22 6.35 14.38
C GLU A 134 -2.49 5.02 14.56
N GLU A 135 -2.28 4.62 15.80
CA GLU A 135 -1.70 3.31 16.15
C GLU A 135 -2.83 2.29 16.33
N ARG A 136 -2.66 1.12 15.73
CA ARG A 136 -3.63 0.01 15.80
C ARG A 136 -2.91 -1.29 16.12
N ASP A 137 -3.38 -1.99 17.15
CA ASP A 137 -2.86 -3.30 17.52
C ASP A 137 -3.38 -4.41 16.60
N MET A 138 -2.57 -5.42 16.38
CA MET A 138 -2.95 -6.67 15.74
C MET A 138 -3.14 -7.77 16.75
N LEU A 139 -4.17 -8.60 16.54
CA LEU A 139 -4.41 -9.78 17.37
C LEU A 139 -3.73 -11.00 16.74
N ASP A 140 -2.93 -11.71 17.55
CA ASP A 140 -2.45 -13.04 17.20
C ASP A 140 -3.48 -14.09 17.67
N VAL A 141 -4.00 -14.87 16.73
CA VAL A 141 -5.05 -15.86 16.99
C VAL A 141 -4.58 -17.24 16.61
N LYS A 142 -4.51 -18.15 17.62
CA LYS A 142 -4.19 -19.56 17.42
C LYS A 142 -5.44 -20.43 17.57
N VAL A 143 -5.84 -21.11 16.50
CA VAL A 143 -6.90 -22.11 16.54
C VAL A 143 -6.32 -23.47 16.89
N VAL A 144 -6.66 -23.98 18.07
CA VAL A 144 -6.29 -25.33 18.52
C VAL A 144 -7.47 -26.25 18.30
N ARG A 145 -7.32 -27.26 17.42
CA ARG A 145 -8.32 -28.30 17.20
C ARG A 145 -7.87 -29.57 17.93
N SER A 146 -8.68 -30.08 18.84
CA SER A 146 -8.52 -31.43 19.37
C SER A 146 -9.04 -32.42 18.35
N LEU A 147 -8.18 -33.27 17.83
CA LEU A 147 -8.59 -34.49 17.10
C LEU A 147 -9.23 -35.42 18.14
N LYS A 148 -10.55 -35.42 18.27
CA LYS A 148 -11.26 -36.51 18.89
C LYS A 148 -11.02 -37.74 18.06
N ASN A 149 -10.44 -38.76 18.70
CA ASN A 149 -10.10 -40.10 18.21
C ASN A 149 -10.96 -40.52 17.02
N ALA A 150 -10.31 -40.79 15.87
CA ALA A 150 -10.84 -41.75 14.92
C ALA A 150 -11.00 -43.06 15.71
N LYS A 151 -12.22 -43.49 15.94
CA LYS A 151 -12.50 -44.82 16.41
C LYS A 151 -11.96 -45.79 15.36
N GLU A 152 -11.04 -46.64 15.79
CA GLU A 152 -10.73 -47.87 15.07
C GLU A 152 -12.06 -48.66 14.90
N GLU A 153 -12.45 -48.92 13.69
CA GLU A 153 -13.25 -50.07 13.28
C GLU A 153 -12.47 -50.84 12.25
#